data_23fba1c12f38c467bab6709bcf9cdc0c
#
_entry.id   23fba1c12f38c467bab6709bcf9cdc0c
#
_cell.length_a   1.000
_cell.length_b   1.000
_cell.length_c   1.000
_cell.angle_alpha   90.00
_cell.angle_beta   90.00
_cell.angle_gamma   90.00
#
_symmetry.space_group_name_H-M   'P 1'
#
loop_
_entity.id
_entity.type
_entity.pdbx_description
1 polymer ?
#
loop_
_entity_poly.entity_id
_entity_poly.type
_entity_poly.pdbx_seq_one_letter_code
_entity_poly.pdbx_strand_id
1 'polypeptide(L)'
;MAHNLKSIRQAFREKGVFYTDERLARIMKSYICDTVGEVYDPTCGDGALLAVFGDEVRKYGQELDEQQLAVARSRLANFEGVCGDTLQSPAFVGRKFECIIANPPFSVKWEQQRDDERFSSAPALAPKSKADYAFLLHILHYLKDDGVAVVLNAPGVLYRGNAEGKIRRWLVEQNVIDRVVNIPGGYFVDTKIPTVLLVLRRDRTARGITGIVFEDLEQEREMTLTREEIAANDFVLSGLLQPEPPAAPPIDPHALEREAEQAVISNVRHQLLFTREVSFLEGVDFLSPFIAKLDATIGEFRGACSK
;
A
#
# COMPACT_ATOMS: atom_id res chain seq x y z
N MET A 1 3.86 26.08 -20.71
CA MET A 1 3.10 25.62 -19.52
C MET A 1 3.18 24.09 -19.29
N ALA A 2 3.19 23.23 -20.30
CA ALA A 2 3.24 21.77 -20.10
C ALA A 2 4.56 21.19 -19.53
N HIS A 3 5.67 21.88 -19.70
CA HIS A 3 6.99 21.43 -19.18
C HIS A 3 7.13 21.59 -17.67
N ASN A 4 6.46 22.57 -17.08
CA ASN A 4 6.49 22.84 -15.64
C ASN A 4 5.65 21.81 -14.85
N LEU A 5 4.54 21.35 -15.41
CA LEU A 5 3.67 20.34 -14.78
C LEU A 5 4.33 18.95 -14.69
N LYS A 6 5.18 18.56 -15.66
CA LYS A 6 5.90 17.28 -15.60
C LYS A 6 6.98 17.26 -14.50
N SER A 7 7.73 18.35 -14.35
CA SER A 7 8.77 18.47 -13.31
C SER A 7 8.15 18.54 -11.90
N ILE A 8 7.03 19.23 -11.75
CA ILE A 8 6.26 19.30 -10.51
C ILE A 8 5.74 17.89 -10.15
N ARG A 9 5.13 17.16 -11.09
CA ARG A 9 4.65 15.79 -10.87
C ARG A 9 5.77 14.81 -10.51
N GLN A 10 6.95 14.98 -11.07
CA GLN A 10 8.11 14.15 -10.75
C GLN A 10 8.65 14.46 -9.34
N ALA A 11 8.73 15.71 -8.95
CA ALA A 11 9.13 16.13 -7.60
C ALA A 11 8.14 15.62 -6.52
N PHE A 12 6.84 15.61 -6.83
CA PHE A 12 5.82 15.06 -5.93
C PHE A 12 5.90 13.53 -5.80
N ARG A 13 6.17 12.80 -6.89
CA ARG A 13 6.43 11.35 -6.84
C ARG A 13 7.65 10.99 -5.99
N GLU A 14 8.70 11.79 -6.07
CA GLU A 14 9.93 11.61 -5.28
C GLU A 14 9.70 11.89 -3.78
N LYS A 15 8.76 12.77 -3.44
CA LYS A 15 8.36 13.07 -2.04
C LYS A 15 7.25 12.16 -1.51
N GLY A 16 6.67 11.27 -2.33
CA GLY A 16 5.57 10.37 -1.92
C GLY A 16 4.23 11.09 -1.69
N VAL A 17 4.09 12.33 -2.14
CA VAL A 17 2.87 13.15 -1.97
C VAL A 17 1.90 12.89 -3.12
N PHE A 18 0.69 12.49 -2.81
CA PHE A 18 -0.39 12.28 -3.78
C PHE A 18 -1.57 13.19 -3.42
N TYR A 19 -2.02 14.00 -4.37
CA TYR A 19 -3.24 14.78 -4.18
C TYR A 19 -4.45 13.86 -4.11
N THR A 20 -5.24 14.01 -3.07
CA THR A 20 -6.49 13.27 -2.91
C THR A 20 -7.57 13.90 -3.78
N ASP A 21 -8.11 13.12 -4.72
CA ASP A 21 -9.28 13.51 -5.50
C ASP A 21 -10.51 13.62 -4.58
N GLU A 22 -11.40 14.57 -4.87
CA GLU A 22 -12.65 14.77 -4.13
C GLU A 22 -13.50 13.49 -4.08
N ARG A 23 -13.52 12.70 -5.16
CA ARG A 23 -14.23 11.41 -5.19
C ARG A 23 -13.69 10.44 -4.15
N LEU A 24 -12.37 10.32 -4.05
CA LEU A 24 -11.72 9.47 -3.05
C LEU A 24 -11.97 9.99 -1.63
N ALA A 25 -11.89 11.31 -1.43
CA ALA A 25 -12.20 11.93 -0.14
C ALA A 25 -13.63 11.63 0.33
N ARG A 26 -14.61 11.67 -0.58
CA ARG A 26 -16.01 11.30 -0.30
C ARG A 26 -16.16 9.81 0.02
N ILE A 27 -15.47 8.92 -0.69
CA ILE A 27 -15.42 7.49 -0.36
C ILE A 27 -14.83 7.27 1.03
N MET A 28 -13.72 7.91 1.36
CA MET A 28 -13.13 7.80 2.70
C MET A 28 -14.09 8.31 3.77
N LYS A 29 -14.78 9.43 3.52
CA LYS A 29 -15.79 9.97 4.44
C LYS A 29 -16.97 9.03 4.64
N SER A 30 -17.40 8.24 3.66
CA SER A 30 -18.55 7.34 3.78
C SER A 30 -18.38 6.24 4.85
N TYR A 31 -17.16 5.98 5.30
CA TYR A 31 -16.87 5.07 6.42
C TYR A 31 -16.91 5.77 7.80
N ILE A 32 -17.20 7.06 7.83
CA ILE A 32 -17.31 7.90 9.02
C ILE A 32 -18.78 8.27 9.24
N CYS A 33 -19.21 8.31 10.50
CA CYS A 33 -20.56 8.75 10.84
C CYS A 33 -20.78 10.20 10.42
N ASP A 34 -21.98 10.54 9.95
CA ASP A 34 -22.33 11.90 9.52
C ASP A 34 -22.35 12.95 10.65
N THR A 35 -22.42 12.52 11.91
CA THR A 35 -22.57 13.36 13.08
C THR A 35 -21.28 13.63 13.85
N VAL A 36 -20.14 13.74 13.15
CA VAL A 36 -18.86 14.06 13.81
C VAL A 36 -18.76 15.56 14.10
N GLY A 37 -18.33 15.91 15.31
CA GLY A 37 -18.11 17.30 15.73
C GLY A 37 -16.68 17.80 15.46
N GLU A 38 -15.73 16.88 15.32
CA GLU A 38 -14.33 17.21 15.06
C GLU A 38 -13.65 16.13 14.20
N VAL A 39 -12.67 16.54 13.37
CA VAL A 39 -11.87 15.66 12.52
C VAL A 39 -10.40 16.09 12.52
N TYR A 40 -9.50 15.13 12.52
CA TYR A 40 -8.05 15.34 12.46
C TYR A 40 -7.44 14.65 11.24
N ASP A 41 -6.51 15.34 10.58
CA ASP A 41 -5.63 14.77 9.55
C ASP A 41 -4.18 15.07 9.90
N PRO A 42 -3.37 14.03 10.27
CA PRO A 42 -1.97 14.20 10.64
C PRO A 42 -1.04 14.56 9.46
N THR A 43 -1.55 14.53 8.22
CA THR A 43 -0.79 14.79 6.98
C THR A 43 -1.67 15.54 5.99
N CYS A 44 -2.24 16.67 6.45
CA CYS A 44 -3.41 17.27 5.82
C CYS A 44 -3.18 17.89 4.43
N GLY A 45 -1.94 18.09 4.00
CA GLY A 45 -1.63 18.71 2.72
C GLY A 45 -2.35 20.05 2.53
N ASP A 46 -2.99 20.20 1.37
CA ASP A 46 -3.82 21.36 1.02
C ASP A 46 -5.25 21.32 1.63
N GLY A 47 -5.52 20.34 2.52
CA GLY A 47 -6.79 20.19 3.20
C GLY A 47 -7.87 19.45 2.41
N ALA A 48 -7.55 18.78 1.32
CA ALA A 48 -8.54 18.14 0.44
C ALA A 48 -9.42 17.10 1.18
N LEU A 49 -8.86 16.28 2.07
CA LEU A 49 -9.63 15.34 2.87
C LEU A 49 -10.53 16.02 3.90
N LEU A 50 -10.06 17.10 4.50
CA LEU A 50 -10.84 17.85 5.48
C LEU A 50 -11.96 18.70 4.85
N ALA A 51 -11.84 19.05 3.57
CA ALA A 51 -12.81 19.85 2.85
C ALA A 51 -14.15 19.13 2.59
N VAL A 52 -14.22 17.79 2.71
CA VAL A 52 -15.48 17.06 2.54
C VAL A 52 -16.38 17.10 3.78
N PHE A 53 -15.88 17.65 4.89
CA PHE A 53 -16.67 17.88 6.10
C PHE A 53 -17.27 19.28 6.09
N GLY A 54 -18.49 19.42 6.60
CA GLY A 54 -19.19 20.69 6.68
C GLY A 54 -18.45 21.77 7.47
N ASP A 55 -18.82 23.01 7.27
CA ASP A 55 -18.15 24.15 7.92
C ASP A 55 -18.33 24.16 9.44
N GLU A 56 -19.37 23.49 9.95
CA GLU A 56 -19.66 23.33 11.38
C GLU A 56 -18.68 22.38 12.09
N VAL A 57 -18.05 21.48 11.34
CA VAL A 57 -17.09 20.50 11.89
C VAL A 57 -15.75 21.18 12.20
N ARG A 58 -15.23 21.01 13.41
CA ARG A 58 -13.90 21.49 13.77
C ARG A 58 -12.84 20.63 13.12
N LYS A 59 -11.95 21.23 12.35
CA LYS A 59 -10.92 20.55 11.59
C LYS A 59 -9.55 20.84 12.19
N TYR A 60 -8.76 19.78 12.36
CA TYR A 60 -7.40 19.84 12.86
C TYR A 60 -6.47 19.20 11.84
N GLY A 61 -5.33 19.83 11.58
CA GLY A 61 -4.37 19.29 10.63
C GLY A 61 -2.94 19.53 11.03
N GLN A 62 -2.06 18.59 10.65
CA GLN A 62 -0.63 18.81 10.68
C GLN A 62 -0.07 18.56 9.29
N GLU A 63 0.86 19.40 8.84
CA GLU A 63 1.47 19.31 7.52
C GLU A 63 2.94 19.75 7.59
N LEU A 64 3.81 19.01 6.90
CA LEU A 64 5.24 19.31 6.85
C LEU A 64 5.55 20.53 5.97
N ASP A 65 4.81 20.70 4.88
CA ASP A 65 4.99 21.78 3.90
C ASP A 65 4.10 22.98 4.24
N GLU A 66 4.72 24.08 4.68
CA GLU A 66 3.99 25.33 5.03
C GLU A 66 3.19 25.91 3.85
N GLN A 67 3.62 25.69 2.60
CA GLN A 67 2.88 26.17 1.44
C GLN A 67 1.54 25.42 1.27
N GLN A 68 1.58 24.10 1.46
CA GLN A 68 0.36 23.29 1.46
C GLN A 68 -0.56 23.65 2.62
N LEU A 69 0.00 23.81 3.81
CA LEU A 69 -0.76 24.24 4.98
C LEU A 69 -1.40 25.63 4.80
N ALA A 70 -0.73 26.56 4.16
CA ALA A 70 -1.29 27.88 3.84
C ALA A 70 -2.52 27.75 2.90
N VAL A 71 -2.48 26.83 1.93
CA VAL A 71 -3.65 26.52 1.08
C VAL A 71 -4.77 25.94 1.91
N ALA A 72 -4.50 24.98 2.81
CA ALA A 72 -5.49 24.41 3.70
C ALA A 72 -6.16 25.47 4.57
N ARG A 73 -5.38 26.39 5.16
CA ARG A 73 -5.89 27.52 5.96
C ARG A 73 -6.81 28.45 5.17
N SER A 74 -6.56 28.63 3.87
CA SER A 74 -7.41 29.46 3.01
C SER A 74 -8.68 28.76 2.53
N ARG A 75 -8.64 27.42 2.46
CA ARG A 75 -9.72 26.57 1.95
C ARG A 75 -10.74 26.18 3.00
N LEU A 76 -10.29 25.95 4.24
CA LEU A 76 -11.08 25.29 5.26
C LEU A 76 -11.65 26.28 6.28
N ALA A 77 -12.96 26.20 6.54
CA ALA A 77 -13.58 26.84 7.69
C ALA A 77 -13.31 26.03 8.97
N ASN A 78 -13.28 26.68 10.13
CA ASN A 78 -13.08 26.07 11.45
C ASN A 78 -11.85 25.15 11.49
N PHE A 79 -10.72 25.61 10.93
CA PHE A 79 -9.49 24.82 10.80
C PHE A 79 -8.36 25.35 11.70
N GLU A 80 -7.78 24.44 12.47
CA GLU A 80 -6.55 24.64 13.22
C GLU A 80 -5.44 23.78 12.62
N GLY A 81 -4.47 24.41 11.95
CA GLY A 81 -3.36 23.72 11.26
C GLY A 81 -2.00 24.09 11.84
N VAL A 82 -1.16 23.07 12.06
CA VAL A 82 0.20 23.20 12.58
C VAL A 82 1.21 22.72 11.54
N CYS A 83 2.24 23.54 11.26
CA CYS A 83 3.35 23.12 10.40
C CYS A 83 4.35 22.28 11.20
N GLY A 84 4.74 21.13 10.67
CA GLY A 84 5.73 20.26 11.29
C GLY A 84 5.63 18.80 10.89
N ASP A 85 6.69 18.06 11.17
CA ASP A 85 6.75 16.62 10.95
C ASP A 85 5.93 15.89 12.02
N THR A 86 4.84 15.29 11.63
CA THR A 86 3.91 14.54 12.49
C THR A 86 4.60 13.41 13.28
N LEU A 87 5.58 12.74 12.67
CA LEU A 87 6.26 11.63 13.34
C LEU A 87 7.35 12.12 14.30
N GLN A 88 8.04 13.23 13.98
CA GLN A 88 9.13 13.77 14.79
C GLN A 88 8.67 14.76 15.86
N SER A 89 7.71 15.61 15.52
CA SER A 89 7.23 16.71 16.35
C SER A 89 5.70 16.77 16.29
N PRO A 90 5.00 15.80 16.92
CA PRO A 90 3.55 15.72 16.83
C PRO A 90 2.88 16.95 17.42
N ALA A 91 1.91 17.48 16.68
CA ALA A 91 1.01 18.50 17.18
C ALA A 91 -0.09 17.89 18.09
N PHE A 92 -0.80 18.73 18.81
CA PHE A 92 -1.97 18.35 19.61
C PHE A 92 -1.68 17.28 20.69
N VAL A 93 -0.47 17.29 21.28
CA VAL A 93 -0.05 16.35 22.32
C VAL A 93 -1.06 16.33 23.46
N GLY A 94 -1.43 15.11 23.92
CA GLY A 94 -2.43 14.90 24.97
C GLY A 94 -3.89 14.97 24.49
N ARG A 95 -4.13 15.29 23.21
CA ARG A 95 -5.48 15.32 22.65
C ARG A 95 -5.82 13.98 21.99
N LYS A 96 -7.10 13.62 22.00
CA LYS A 96 -7.69 12.49 21.25
C LYS A 96 -8.83 13.03 20.40
N PHE A 97 -8.99 12.42 19.21
CA PHE A 97 -10.00 12.83 18.24
C PHE A 97 -11.05 11.73 18.03
N GLU A 98 -12.29 12.13 17.83
CA GLU A 98 -13.38 11.20 17.52
C GLU A 98 -13.30 10.68 16.09
N CYS A 99 -12.77 11.51 15.18
CA CYS A 99 -12.59 11.18 13.79
C CYS A 99 -11.17 11.52 13.31
N ILE A 100 -10.51 10.58 12.64
CA ILE A 100 -9.25 10.82 11.95
C ILE A 100 -9.39 10.34 10.51
N ILE A 101 -9.02 11.20 9.55
CA ILE A 101 -8.97 10.84 8.14
C ILE A 101 -7.58 11.19 7.61
N ALA A 102 -6.92 10.27 6.91
CA ALA A 102 -5.55 10.50 6.51
C ALA A 102 -5.17 9.82 5.19
N ASN A 103 -4.38 10.52 4.40
CA ASN A 103 -3.63 9.98 3.26
C ASN A 103 -2.14 10.26 3.47
N PRO A 104 -1.47 9.53 4.38
CA PRO A 104 -0.05 9.77 4.66
C PRO A 104 0.81 9.39 3.46
N PRO A 105 2.03 9.99 3.32
CA PRO A 105 2.94 9.67 2.25
C PRO A 105 3.38 8.20 2.34
N PHE A 106 3.28 7.45 1.21
CA PHE A 106 3.54 6.02 1.18
C PHE A 106 5.03 5.69 1.18
N SER A 107 5.41 4.75 2.03
CA SER A 107 6.75 4.15 2.06
C SER A 107 7.89 5.16 2.16
N VAL A 108 7.68 6.27 2.85
CA VAL A 108 8.73 7.27 3.11
C VAL A 108 9.67 6.83 4.24
N LYS A 109 10.89 7.33 4.21
CA LYS A 109 11.85 7.15 5.31
C LYS A 109 11.43 8.00 6.51
N TRP A 110 11.73 7.51 7.71
CA TRP A 110 11.49 8.23 8.95
C TRP A 110 12.56 7.90 10.00
N GLU A 111 12.69 8.74 11.02
CA GLU A 111 13.57 8.49 12.15
C GLU A 111 12.79 7.86 13.30
N GLN A 112 13.23 6.66 13.71
CA GLN A 112 12.55 5.89 14.74
C GLN A 112 12.76 6.52 16.13
N GLN A 113 11.67 6.70 16.86
CA GLN A 113 11.65 7.17 18.25
C GLN A 113 11.20 6.02 19.16
N ARG A 114 12.16 5.36 19.81
CA ARG A 114 11.89 4.13 20.60
C ARG A 114 11.11 4.41 21.87
N ASP A 115 11.34 5.55 22.49
CA ASP A 115 10.77 5.92 23.79
C ASP A 115 9.47 6.72 23.64
N ASP A 116 8.99 6.92 22.43
CA ASP A 116 7.75 7.63 22.16
C ASP A 116 6.54 6.72 22.45
N GLU A 117 5.64 7.21 23.30
CA GLU A 117 4.44 6.48 23.74
C GLU A 117 3.53 6.04 22.60
N ARG A 118 3.54 6.75 21.46
CA ARG A 118 2.77 6.40 20.26
C ARG A 118 3.16 5.05 19.70
N PHE A 119 4.41 4.63 19.91
CA PHE A 119 4.99 3.43 19.29
C PHE A 119 5.35 2.34 20.32
N SER A 120 5.49 2.70 21.60
CA SER A 120 5.99 1.81 22.66
C SER A 120 5.05 0.63 22.96
N SER A 121 3.75 0.75 22.67
CA SER A 121 2.77 -0.34 22.88
C SER A 121 2.84 -1.41 21.79
N ALA A 122 3.43 -1.13 20.64
CA ALA A 122 3.54 -2.07 19.54
C ALA A 122 4.74 -3.03 19.73
N PRO A 123 4.65 -4.28 19.25
CA PRO A 123 5.70 -5.29 19.43
C PRO A 123 6.97 -5.00 18.62
N ALA A 124 6.94 -4.03 17.71
CA ALA A 124 8.07 -3.60 16.91
C ALA A 124 7.88 -2.14 16.45
N LEU A 125 8.98 -1.47 16.13
CA LEU A 125 8.92 -0.19 15.41
C LEU A 125 8.79 -0.44 13.91
N ALA A 126 8.04 0.43 13.21
CA ALA A 126 8.02 0.45 11.75
C ALA A 126 9.44 0.57 11.18
N PRO A 127 9.76 -0.04 10.04
CA PRO A 127 11.09 0.05 9.45
C PRO A 127 11.51 1.50 9.16
N LYS A 128 12.77 1.86 9.37
CA LYS A 128 13.30 3.21 9.05
C LYS A 128 13.04 3.64 7.60
N SER A 129 12.97 2.67 6.69
CA SER A 129 12.75 2.90 5.26
C SER A 129 11.29 3.08 4.87
N LYS A 130 10.33 2.83 5.81
CA LYS A 130 8.89 2.82 5.52
C LYS A 130 8.09 3.23 6.74
N ALA A 131 7.56 4.44 6.71
CA ALA A 131 6.79 5.03 7.82
C ALA A 131 5.34 4.57 7.87
N ASP A 132 4.85 3.75 6.92
CA ASP A 132 3.42 3.41 6.80
C ASP A 132 2.81 3.02 8.16
N TYR A 133 3.43 2.08 8.86
CA TYR A 133 2.95 1.66 10.19
C TYR A 133 3.25 2.66 11.31
N ALA A 134 4.22 3.57 11.16
CA ALA A 134 4.41 4.64 12.12
C ALA A 134 3.24 5.62 12.09
N PHE A 135 2.74 5.97 10.90
CA PHE A 135 1.52 6.77 10.76
C PHE A 135 0.29 6.04 11.33
N LEU A 136 0.11 4.74 11.07
CA LEU A 136 -1.01 3.97 11.63
C LEU A 136 -0.97 3.95 13.16
N LEU A 137 0.20 3.75 13.78
CA LEU A 137 0.35 3.78 15.24
C LEU A 137 0.12 5.18 15.82
N HIS A 138 0.63 6.24 15.14
CA HIS A 138 0.33 7.61 15.50
C HIS A 138 -1.17 7.88 15.49
N ILE A 139 -1.85 7.51 14.41
CA ILE A 139 -3.31 7.68 14.26
C ILE A 139 -4.06 6.93 15.36
N LEU A 140 -3.69 5.68 15.63
CA LEU A 140 -4.31 4.88 16.69
C LEU A 140 -4.09 5.50 18.08
N HIS A 141 -2.91 6.09 18.32
CA HIS A 141 -2.63 6.79 19.59
C HIS A 141 -3.54 8.01 19.76
N TYR A 142 -3.78 8.79 18.69
CA TYR A 142 -4.61 10.00 18.75
C TYR A 142 -6.12 9.72 18.65
N LEU A 143 -6.53 8.47 18.42
CA LEU A 143 -7.93 8.09 18.30
C LEU A 143 -8.57 7.94 19.67
N LYS A 144 -9.77 8.52 19.87
CA LYS A 144 -10.62 8.27 21.05
C LYS A 144 -11.04 6.79 21.11
N ASP A 145 -11.47 6.33 22.28
CA ASP A 145 -11.87 4.93 22.47
C ASP A 145 -13.12 4.56 21.65
N ASP A 146 -14.03 5.50 21.43
CA ASP A 146 -15.21 5.38 20.57
C ASP A 146 -15.02 5.96 19.15
N GLY A 147 -13.80 6.38 18.83
CA GLY A 147 -13.45 7.04 17.59
C GLY A 147 -13.32 6.12 16.38
N VAL A 148 -13.34 6.73 15.20
CA VAL A 148 -13.08 6.07 13.90
C VAL A 148 -11.94 6.75 13.18
N ALA A 149 -11.02 5.96 12.61
CA ALA A 149 -10.00 6.46 11.71
C ALA A 149 -10.09 5.76 10.35
N VAL A 150 -9.98 6.54 9.28
CA VAL A 150 -9.96 6.06 7.89
C VAL A 150 -8.65 6.47 7.26
N VAL A 151 -7.80 5.49 6.95
CA VAL A 151 -6.41 5.72 6.53
C VAL A 151 -6.15 5.06 5.19
N LEU A 152 -5.74 5.86 4.22
CA LEU A 152 -5.31 5.37 2.92
C LEU A 152 -3.89 4.85 2.99
N ASN A 153 -3.62 3.73 2.35
CA ASN A 153 -2.32 3.08 2.38
C ASN A 153 -1.97 2.44 1.04
N ALA A 154 -0.67 2.23 0.82
CA ALA A 154 -0.21 1.33 -0.23
C ALA A 154 -0.57 -0.13 0.14
N PRO A 155 -0.90 -1.01 -0.83
CA PRO A 155 -1.31 -2.40 -0.56
C PRO A 155 -0.29 -3.22 0.23
N GLY A 156 0.98 -2.81 0.19
CA GLY A 156 2.06 -3.47 0.91
C GLY A 156 1.85 -3.61 2.42
N VAL A 157 1.08 -2.72 3.06
CA VAL A 157 0.76 -2.83 4.49
C VAL A 157 -0.01 -4.10 4.81
N LEU A 158 -0.71 -4.69 3.85
CA LEU A 158 -1.51 -5.90 4.06
C LEU A 158 -0.69 -7.19 4.10
N TYR A 159 0.53 -7.22 3.54
CA TYR A 159 1.28 -8.49 3.36
C TYR A 159 2.76 -8.45 3.70
N ARG A 160 3.40 -7.26 3.80
CA ARG A 160 4.84 -7.20 4.12
C ARG A 160 5.12 -7.86 5.47
N GLY A 161 6.24 -8.60 5.54
CA GLY A 161 6.68 -9.37 6.69
C GLY A 161 7.51 -8.56 7.70
N ASN A 162 8.31 -9.26 8.50
CA ASN A 162 9.22 -8.71 9.51
C ASN A 162 8.52 -7.78 10.52
N ALA A 163 9.05 -6.57 10.76
CA ALA A 163 8.49 -5.62 11.73
C ALA A 163 7.06 -5.21 11.37
N GLU A 164 6.76 -4.97 10.10
CA GLU A 164 5.41 -4.60 9.64
C GLU A 164 4.42 -5.75 9.87
N GLY A 165 4.83 -7.01 9.61
CA GLY A 165 4.01 -8.19 9.90
C GLY A 165 3.70 -8.36 11.40
N LYS A 166 4.67 -8.07 12.29
CA LYS A 166 4.46 -8.10 13.74
C LYS A 166 3.46 -7.03 14.20
N ILE A 167 3.56 -5.81 13.68
CA ILE A 167 2.64 -4.72 14.00
C ILE A 167 1.24 -5.05 13.47
N ARG A 168 1.12 -5.53 12.24
CA ARG A 168 -0.15 -5.93 11.63
C ARG A 168 -0.86 -7.02 12.43
N ARG A 169 -0.14 -8.08 12.80
CA ARG A 169 -0.66 -9.12 13.68
C ARG A 169 -1.17 -8.54 14.99
N TRP A 170 -0.38 -7.69 15.63
CA TRP A 170 -0.77 -7.03 16.88
C TRP A 170 -2.04 -6.19 16.72
N LEU A 171 -2.18 -5.39 15.63
CA LEU A 171 -3.40 -4.61 15.35
C LEU A 171 -4.64 -5.51 15.20
N VAL A 172 -4.52 -6.67 14.56
CA VAL A 172 -5.59 -7.67 14.46
C VAL A 172 -5.92 -8.25 15.84
N GLU A 173 -4.91 -8.62 16.62
CA GLU A 173 -5.07 -9.17 17.97
C GLU A 173 -5.67 -8.17 18.95
N GLN A 174 -5.34 -6.87 18.81
CA GLN A 174 -5.97 -5.77 19.56
C GLN A 174 -7.41 -5.48 19.11
N ASN A 175 -7.87 -6.14 18.06
CA ASN A 175 -9.21 -5.97 17.49
C ASN A 175 -9.53 -4.51 17.11
N VAL A 176 -8.56 -3.78 16.54
CA VAL A 176 -8.74 -2.37 16.16
C VAL A 176 -8.96 -2.15 14.66
N ILE A 177 -8.70 -3.15 13.81
CA ILE A 177 -9.00 -3.08 12.38
C ILE A 177 -10.47 -3.47 12.18
N ASP A 178 -11.27 -2.53 11.71
CA ASP A 178 -12.70 -2.72 11.44
C ASP A 178 -12.94 -3.22 10.02
N ARG A 179 -12.28 -2.56 9.05
CA ARG A 179 -12.49 -2.84 7.63
C ARG A 179 -11.20 -2.68 6.84
N VAL A 180 -11.03 -3.50 5.83
CA VAL A 180 -9.99 -3.41 4.79
C VAL A 180 -10.70 -3.24 3.47
N VAL A 181 -10.52 -2.08 2.80
CA VAL A 181 -11.21 -1.76 1.54
C VAL A 181 -10.19 -1.67 0.42
N ASN A 182 -10.32 -2.52 -0.58
CA ASN A 182 -9.55 -2.45 -1.80
C ASN A 182 -10.11 -1.35 -2.72
N ILE A 183 -9.27 -0.37 -3.06
CA ILE A 183 -9.60 0.68 -4.01
C ILE A 183 -8.84 0.41 -5.31
N PRO A 184 -9.57 0.21 -6.43
CA PRO A 184 -8.93 -0.04 -7.72
C PRO A 184 -8.12 1.16 -8.20
N GLY A 185 -7.19 0.92 -9.11
CA GLY A 185 -6.42 2.00 -9.74
C GLY A 185 -7.31 2.96 -10.53
N GLY A 186 -6.95 4.26 -10.52
CA GLY A 186 -7.68 5.29 -11.26
C GLY A 186 -8.52 6.24 -10.39
N TYR A 187 -8.55 6.04 -9.09
CA TYR A 187 -9.11 6.99 -8.12
C TYR A 187 -8.14 8.14 -7.76
N PHE A 188 -6.95 8.12 -8.28
CA PHE A 188 -5.98 9.22 -8.23
C PHE A 188 -5.83 9.84 -9.60
N VAL A 189 -5.75 11.16 -9.67
CA VAL A 189 -5.63 11.93 -10.92
C VAL A 189 -4.42 11.51 -11.77
N ASP A 190 -3.34 11.04 -11.13
CA ASP A 190 -2.04 10.82 -11.78
C ASP A 190 -1.49 9.40 -11.70
N THR A 191 -2.22 8.43 -11.11
CA THR A 191 -1.69 7.06 -10.95
C THR A 191 -2.78 6.00 -11.04
N LYS A 192 -2.42 4.89 -11.69
CA LYS A 192 -3.23 3.67 -11.76
C LYS A 192 -2.87 2.67 -10.64
N ILE A 193 -2.16 3.12 -9.61
CA ILE A 193 -1.72 2.24 -8.52
C ILE A 193 -2.95 1.95 -7.63
N PRO A 194 -3.28 0.67 -7.40
CA PRO A 194 -4.32 0.32 -6.45
C PRO A 194 -3.89 0.72 -5.04
N THR A 195 -4.85 1.05 -4.21
CA THR A 195 -4.63 1.42 -2.81
C THR A 195 -5.59 0.68 -1.90
N VAL A 196 -5.38 0.80 -0.59
CA VAL A 196 -6.27 0.19 0.41
C VAL A 196 -6.64 1.21 1.46
N LEU A 197 -7.89 1.18 1.92
CA LEU A 197 -8.28 1.86 3.15
C LEU A 197 -8.23 0.88 4.31
N LEU A 198 -7.65 1.33 5.41
CA LEU A 198 -7.82 0.71 6.71
C LEU A 198 -8.78 1.57 7.53
N VAL A 199 -9.90 1.00 7.92
CA VAL A 199 -10.81 1.62 8.89
C VAL A 199 -10.46 1.06 10.25
N LEU A 200 -10.11 1.95 11.19
CA LEU A 200 -9.72 1.58 12.55
C LEU A 200 -10.78 2.07 13.54
N ARG A 201 -11.12 1.24 14.53
CA ARG A 201 -11.99 1.56 15.66
C ARG A 201 -11.46 0.90 16.92
N ARG A 202 -11.55 1.58 18.07
CA ARG A 202 -11.10 1.03 19.35
C ARG A 202 -12.21 0.33 20.14
N ASP A 203 -13.47 0.70 19.90
CA ASP A 203 -14.65 0.22 20.64
C ASP A 203 -15.19 -1.14 20.20
N ARG A 204 -14.55 -1.81 19.23
CA ARG A 204 -15.05 -3.03 18.60
C ARG A 204 -15.28 -4.17 19.60
N THR A 205 -14.36 -4.37 20.53
CA THR A 205 -14.49 -5.39 21.57
C THR A 205 -15.68 -5.09 22.51
N ALA A 206 -15.85 -3.83 22.90
CA ALA A 206 -16.99 -3.40 23.73
C ALA A 206 -18.34 -3.58 22.99
N ARG A 207 -18.34 -3.48 21.65
CA ARG A 207 -19.50 -3.70 20.79
C ARG A 207 -19.70 -5.17 20.40
N GLY A 208 -18.86 -6.10 20.86
CA GLY A 208 -18.94 -7.52 20.52
C GLY A 208 -18.56 -7.85 19.07
N ILE A 209 -17.83 -6.95 18.39
CA ILE A 209 -17.40 -7.13 16.98
C ILE A 209 -16.03 -7.79 16.98
N THR A 210 -15.89 -8.97 16.36
CA THR A 210 -14.65 -9.76 16.32
C THR A 210 -14.11 -9.99 14.91
N GLY A 211 -14.96 -10.00 13.89
CA GLY A 211 -14.58 -10.20 12.49
C GLY A 211 -14.09 -8.88 11.85
N ILE A 212 -13.23 -8.97 10.85
CA ILE A 212 -12.81 -7.85 10.00
C ILE A 212 -13.57 -7.93 8.68
N VAL A 213 -14.13 -6.81 8.23
CA VAL A 213 -14.81 -6.73 6.94
C VAL A 213 -13.77 -6.44 5.86
N PHE A 214 -13.77 -7.25 4.82
CA PHE A 214 -12.99 -7.05 3.60
C PHE A 214 -13.95 -6.63 2.49
N GLU A 215 -13.62 -5.55 1.79
CA GLU A 215 -14.46 -4.95 0.75
C GLU A 215 -13.62 -4.66 -0.49
N ASP A 216 -14.16 -4.95 -1.66
CA ASP A 216 -13.56 -4.62 -2.95
C ASP A 216 -14.54 -3.75 -3.73
N LEU A 217 -14.15 -2.47 -3.95
CA LEU A 217 -15.02 -1.50 -4.62
C LEU A 217 -15.14 -1.73 -6.14
N GLU A 218 -14.21 -2.45 -6.75
CA GLU A 218 -14.30 -2.76 -8.19
C GLU A 218 -15.25 -3.92 -8.46
N GLN A 219 -15.21 -4.93 -7.56
CA GLN A 219 -16.02 -6.13 -7.70
C GLN A 219 -17.36 -6.04 -6.96
N GLU A 220 -17.60 -4.94 -6.25
CA GLU A 220 -18.78 -4.74 -5.38
C GLU A 220 -19.00 -5.94 -4.43
N ARG A 221 -17.92 -6.43 -3.83
CA ARG A 221 -17.93 -7.62 -2.96
C ARG A 221 -17.50 -7.24 -1.55
N GLU A 222 -18.16 -7.87 -0.60
CA GLU A 222 -17.85 -7.76 0.82
C GLU A 222 -17.87 -9.15 1.47
N MET A 223 -16.93 -9.42 2.38
CA MET A 223 -16.96 -10.58 3.26
C MET A 223 -16.39 -10.24 4.62
N THR A 224 -16.85 -10.92 5.65
CA THR A 224 -16.31 -10.80 7.01
C THR A 224 -15.51 -12.05 7.34
N LEU A 225 -14.28 -11.85 7.79
CA LEU A 225 -13.42 -12.93 8.25
C LEU A 225 -13.20 -12.83 9.76
N THR A 226 -13.23 -13.97 10.42
CA THR A 226 -12.89 -14.10 11.84
C THR A 226 -11.40 -13.94 12.06
N ARG A 227 -11.00 -13.71 13.32
CA ARG A 227 -9.59 -13.66 13.68
C ARG A 227 -8.87 -14.98 13.42
N GLU A 228 -9.55 -16.10 13.60
CA GLU A 228 -9.03 -17.45 13.38
C GLU A 228 -8.72 -17.68 11.89
N GLU A 229 -9.60 -17.26 10.99
CA GLU A 229 -9.38 -17.33 9.55
C GLU A 229 -8.21 -16.44 9.10
N ILE A 230 -8.12 -15.25 9.67
CA ILE A 230 -7.00 -14.34 9.40
C ILE A 230 -5.67 -14.90 9.96
N ALA A 231 -5.69 -15.50 11.15
CA ALA A 231 -4.54 -16.14 11.74
C ALA A 231 -4.06 -17.36 10.93
N ALA A 232 -4.98 -18.14 10.36
CA ALA A 232 -4.67 -19.24 9.45
C ALA A 232 -3.94 -18.79 8.18
N ASN A 233 -4.07 -17.50 7.80
CA ASN A 233 -3.34 -16.86 6.70
C ASN A 233 -2.15 -16.00 7.19
N ASP A 234 -1.49 -16.38 8.29
CA ASP A 234 -0.34 -15.67 8.87
C ASP A 234 -0.57 -14.15 9.08
N PHE A 235 -1.79 -13.76 9.37
CA PHE A 235 -2.20 -12.35 9.47
C PHE A 235 -1.91 -11.50 8.22
N VAL A 236 -1.79 -12.14 7.06
CA VAL A 236 -1.78 -11.47 5.76
C VAL A 236 -3.22 -11.09 5.42
N LEU A 237 -3.44 -9.80 5.15
CA LEU A 237 -4.77 -9.23 4.90
C LEU A 237 -5.04 -8.99 3.41
N SER A 238 -4.13 -9.40 2.53
CA SER A 238 -4.30 -9.30 1.08
C SER A 238 -4.80 -10.60 0.47
N GLY A 239 -5.50 -10.50 -0.66
CA GLY A 239 -5.93 -11.66 -1.44
C GLY A 239 -7.11 -12.43 -0.87
N LEU A 240 -7.65 -12.01 0.27
CA LEU A 240 -8.73 -12.74 0.97
C LEU A 240 -10.09 -12.65 0.26
N LEU A 241 -10.28 -11.64 -0.60
CA LEU A 241 -11.47 -11.48 -1.43
C LEU A 241 -11.35 -12.12 -2.82
N GLN A 242 -10.19 -12.68 -3.15
CA GLN A 242 -10.05 -13.36 -4.44
C GLN A 242 -10.90 -14.65 -4.43
N PRO A 243 -11.69 -14.92 -5.49
CA PRO A 243 -12.23 -16.25 -5.65
C PRO A 243 -11.06 -17.25 -5.63
N GLU A 244 -11.26 -18.41 -5.03
CA GLU A 244 -10.30 -19.50 -5.22
C GLU A 244 -9.99 -19.57 -6.71
N PRO A 245 -8.70 -19.51 -7.07
CA PRO A 245 -8.33 -19.68 -8.47
C PRO A 245 -9.02 -20.97 -8.93
N PRO A 246 -9.69 -20.98 -10.08
CA PRO A 246 -10.27 -22.21 -10.59
C PRO A 246 -9.22 -23.29 -10.47
N ALA A 247 -9.56 -24.44 -9.90
CA ALA A 247 -8.64 -25.54 -9.70
C ALA A 247 -7.78 -25.66 -10.97
N ALA A 248 -6.48 -25.49 -10.82
CA ALA A 248 -5.59 -25.50 -11.97
C ALA A 248 -5.95 -26.72 -12.82
N PRO A 249 -6.22 -26.57 -14.11
CA PRO A 249 -6.55 -27.71 -14.94
C PRO A 249 -5.45 -28.76 -14.71
N PRO A 250 -5.80 -30.04 -14.65
CA PRO A 250 -4.82 -31.10 -14.42
C PRO A 250 -3.65 -30.86 -15.38
N ILE A 251 -2.46 -30.73 -14.80
CA ILE A 251 -1.25 -30.44 -15.58
C ILE A 251 -1.11 -31.60 -16.56
N ASP A 252 -1.30 -31.32 -17.85
CA ASP A 252 -0.94 -32.27 -18.90
C ASP A 252 0.60 -32.30 -18.99
N PRO A 253 1.26 -33.40 -18.55
CA PRO A 253 2.70 -33.50 -18.57
C PRO A 253 3.28 -33.23 -19.99
N HIS A 254 2.57 -33.66 -21.02
CA HIS A 254 2.98 -33.46 -22.40
C HIS A 254 2.81 -32.02 -22.89
N ALA A 255 1.85 -31.26 -22.33
CA ALA A 255 1.74 -29.83 -22.59
C ALA A 255 2.91 -29.06 -21.96
N LEU A 256 3.27 -29.39 -20.71
CA LEU A 256 4.39 -28.80 -20.02
C LEU A 256 5.73 -29.09 -20.70
N GLU A 257 5.89 -30.32 -21.20
CA GLU A 257 7.07 -30.74 -21.95
C GLU A 257 7.20 -29.96 -23.28
N ARG A 258 6.10 -29.79 -24.02
CA ARG A 258 6.06 -28.97 -25.23
C ARG A 258 6.37 -27.49 -24.97
N GLU A 259 5.86 -26.91 -23.88
CA GLU A 259 6.17 -25.52 -23.50
C GLU A 259 7.65 -25.37 -23.11
N ALA A 260 8.20 -26.32 -22.37
CA ALA A 260 9.61 -26.33 -22.03
C ALA A 260 10.51 -26.43 -23.27
N GLU A 261 10.18 -27.31 -24.21
CA GLU A 261 10.89 -27.43 -25.50
C GLU A 261 10.83 -26.14 -26.31
N GLN A 262 9.65 -25.49 -26.41
CA GLN A 262 9.49 -24.22 -27.10
C GLN A 262 10.29 -23.10 -26.44
N ALA A 263 10.32 -23.05 -25.11
CA ALA A 263 11.10 -22.07 -24.35
C ALA A 263 12.61 -22.24 -24.60
N VAL A 264 13.11 -23.48 -24.64
CA VAL A 264 14.51 -23.81 -24.97
C VAL A 264 14.84 -23.40 -26.40
N ILE A 265 14.00 -23.75 -27.36
CA ILE A 265 14.19 -23.40 -28.78
C ILE A 265 14.20 -21.87 -28.95
N SER A 266 13.29 -21.15 -28.29
CA SER A 266 13.25 -19.69 -28.32
C SER A 266 14.51 -19.06 -27.76
N ASN A 267 14.99 -19.55 -26.62
CA ASN A 267 16.23 -19.06 -25.98
C ASN A 267 17.45 -19.28 -26.86
N VAL A 268 17.60 -20.49 -27.43
CA VAL A 268 18.67 -20.82 -28.38
C VAL A 268 18.62 -19.91 -29.60
N ARG A 269 17.43 -19.65 -30.16
CA ARG A 269 17.25 -18.76 -31.30
C ARG A 269 17.70 -17.32 -30.99
N HIS A 270 17.36 -16.79 -29.83
CA HIS A 270 17.81 -15.46 -29.39
C HIS A 270 19.32 -15.40 -29.21
N GLN A 271 19.93 -16.41 -28.63
CA GLN A 271 21.39 -16.49 -28.48
C GLN A 271 22.11 -16.56 -29.81
N LEU A 272 21.60 -17.33 -30.79
CA LEU A 272 22.16 -17.41 -32.14
C LEU A 272 22.08 -16.07 -32.87
N LEU A 273 20.95 -15.36 -32.78
CA LEU A 273 20.80 -14.03 -33.39
C LEU A 273 21.76 -13.02 -32.79
N PHE A 274 21.88 -13.00 -31.46
CA PHE A 274 22.83 -12.13 -30.76
C PHE A 274 24.26 -12.41 -31.16
N THR A 275 24.69 -13.69 -31.16
CA THR A 275 26.04 -14.10 -31.53
C THR A 275 26.35 -13.73 -32.99
N ARG A 276 25.38 -13.86 -33.89
CA ARG A 276 25.52 -13.43 -35.30
C ARG A 276 25.74 -11.94 -35.43
N GLU A 277 24.97 -11.11 -34.68
CA GLU A 277 25.13 -9.67 -34.72
C GLU A 277 26.47 -9.22 -34.15
N VAL A 278 26.92 -9.79 -33.02
CA VAL A 278 28.23 -9.51 -32.45
C VAL A 278 29.35 -9.94 -33.40
N SER A 279 29.27 -11.13 -34.02
CA SER A 279 30.25 -11.58 -35.02
C SER A 279 30.34 -10.63 -36.21
N PHE A 280 29.23 -10.07 -36.65
CA PHE A 280 29.19 -9.12 -37.76
C PHE A 280 29.84 -7.77 -37.39
N LEU A 281 29.57 -7.29 -36.16
CA LEU A 281 30.10 -6.01 -35.68
C LEU A 281 31.61 -6.07 -35.37
N GLU A 282 32.08 -7.17 -34.83
CA GLU A 282 33.47 -7.33 -34.37
C GLU A 282 34.38 -7.91 -35.46
N GLY A 283 33.83 -8.39 -36.58
CA GLY A 283 34.60 -9.07 -37.64
C GLY A 283 35.25 -10.38 -37.23
N VAL A 284 34.76 -10.98 -36.15
CA VAL A 284 35.29 -12.25 -35.56
C VAL A 284 34.19 -13.32 -35.64
N ASP A 285 34.56 -14.54 -36.00
CA ASP A 285 33.64 -15.69 -36.03
C ASP A 285 33.37 -16.22 -34.62
N PHE A 286 32.36 -15.72 -33.95
CA PHE A 286 31.85 -16.27 -32.69
C PHE A 286 30.75 -17.33 -32.90
N LEU A 287 30.23 -17.46 -34.12
CA LEU A 287 29.10 -18.34 -34.43
C LEU A 287 29.52 -19.83 -34.49
N SER A 288 30.64 -20.13 -35.15
CA SER A 288 31.10 -21.51 -35.30
C SER A 288 31.43 -22.20 -33.98
N PRO A 289 32.15 -21.58 -33.01
CA PRO A 289 32.35 -22.15 -31.69
C PRO A 289 31.04 -22.32 -30.89
N PHE A 290 30.08 -21.42 -31.05
CA PHE A 290 28.79 -21.53 -30.40
C PHE A 290 27.96 -22.71 -30.93
N ILE A 291 27.89 -22.87 -32.24
CA ILE A 291 27.20 -24.01 -32.88
C ILE A 291 27.83 -25.35 -32.43
N ALA A 292 29.14 -25.46 -32.41
CA ALA A 292 29.83 -26.67 -31.96
C ALA A 292 29.47 -27.00 -30.50
N LYS A 293 29.39 -26.00 -29.61
CA LYS A 293 28.97 -26.18 -28.21
C LYS A 293 27.53 -26.63 -28.09
N LEU A 294 26.64 -26.08 -28.93
CA LEU A 294 25.24 -26.44 -28.97
C LEU A 294 25.01 -27.88 -29.41
N ASP A 295 25.72 -28.31 -30.47
CA ASP A 295 25.64 -29.67 -30.98
C ASP A 295 26.13 -30.69 -29.95
N ALA A 296 27.20 -30.38 -29.20
CA ALA A 296 27.67 -31.18 -28.09
C ALA A 296 26.63 -31.33 -26.99
N THR A 297 25.99 -30.21 -26.59
CA THR A 297 24.94 -30.20 -25.54
C THR A 297 23.71 -30.99 -25.99
N ILE A 298 23.27 -30.86 -27.23
CA ILE A 298 22.15 -31.63 -27.79
C ILE A 298 22.49 -33.13 -27.82
N GLY A 299 23.71 -33.47 -28.15
CA GLY A 299 24.21 -34.87 -28.14
C GLY A 299 24.17 -35.51 -26.74
N GLU A 300 24.57 -34.74 -25.73
CA GLU A 300 24.49 -35.18 -24.32
C GLU A 300 23.04 -35.39 -23.87
N PHE A 301 22.13 -34.47 -24.23
CA PHE A 301 20.69 -34.57 -23.93
C PHE A 301 20.05 -35.80 -24.56
N ARG A 302 20.34 -36.09 -25.84
CA ARG A 302 19.83 -37.29 -26.53
C ARG A 302 20.37 -38.59 -25.91
N GLY A 303 21.61 -38.59 -25.44
CA GLY A 303 22.19 -39.71 -24.72
C GLY A 303 21.60 -39.94 -23.33
N ALA A 304 21.12 -38.91 -22.67
CA ALA A 304 20.45 -38.99 -21.37
C ALA A 304 19.01 -39.50 -21.45
N CYS A 305 18.29 -39.16 -22.53
CA CYS A 305 16.91 -39.61 -22.76
C CYS A 305 16.81 -41.05 -23.32
N SER A 306 17.92 -41.67 -23.68
CA SER A 306 17.96 -43.05 -24.23
C SER A 306 18.32 -44.10 -23.17
N LYS A 307 18.46 -43.71 -21.91
CA LYS A 307 18.66 -44.58 -20.74
C LYS A 307 17.43 -44.51 -19.82
#